data_7eebbd020844ed4e1fef41b2d050a892
#
_entry.id   7eebbd020844ed4e1fef41b2d050a892
#
_cell.length_a   1.000
_cell.length_b   1.000
_cell.length_c   1.000
_cell.angle_alpha   90.00
_cell.angle_beta   90.00
_cell.angle_gamma   90.00
#
_symmetry.space_group_name_H-M   'P 1'
#
loop_
_entity.id
_entity.type
_entity.pdbx_description
1 polymer ?
#
loop_
_entity_poly.entity_id
_entity_poly.type
_entity_poly.pdbx_seq_one_letter_code
_entity_poly.pdbx_strand_id
1 'polypeptide(L)'
;YLKDLLYHRMKKVIVRVSDNYSLDSAAAAILKLYGYLSFVESFRSFQIIAFECPERYESNLLAQLNALNVVKKATWDKDAYTLDPMPQEASLTVDTSGSTSNNNAEGEATSNTRTLTTTGSGTVYVKVQNIGGANYYVYSQTQGGTYSRFANQVGFLQGGTYTFDQTDSSNATHGLRFSETPDGIWTTGGTGQHTDGVVVTGTAGTDGQTTITINTNTPSILYPYCINHPGMGRYSTAPDRFGTVNVHDHWHLDRITKQDRQYLNRQFSQTSNGDGDGVDIYIIDSGVRGASRPTGNNAALHPELYDPDFVSDLNGTAEQQNYRVFQMSNYSGYYGTNNEDDNGHGTFCAILSAGRTVGIANNAKIYALKAFSSAVSAPYSAILQAYQAVIDHNDSGNGNYKGN
;
A
#
# COMPACT_ATOMS: atom_id res chain seq x y z
N TYR A 1 20.02 -5.19 -46.67
CA TYR A 1 19.28 -4.22 -47.53
C TYR A 1 17.83 -4.64 -47.80
N LEU A 2 17.42 -5.92 -47.72
CA LEU A 2 16.01 -6.38 -47.92
C LEU A 2 15.26 -6.62 -46.61
N LYS A 3 15.93 -6.70 -45.45
CA LYS A 3 15.30 -6.83 -44.15
C LYS A 3 14.84 -5.50 -43.54
N ASP A 4 15.45 -4.38 -43.91
CA ASP A 4 15.10 -3.05 -43.41
C ASP A 4 13.92 -2.41 -44.13
N LEU A 5 13.45 -2.98 -45.24
CA LEU A 5 12.34 -2.48 -46.02
C LEU A 5 10.96 -3.04 -45.56
N LEU A 6 10.91 -3.93 -44.57
CA LEU A 6 9.69 -4.61 -44.13
C LEU A 6 9.16 -4.20 -42.75
N TYR A 7 9.87 -3.38 -42.02
CA TYR A 7 9.32 -2.80 -40.77
C TYR A 7 8.51 -1.54 -41.12
N HIS A 8 7.33 -1.74 -41.66
CA HIS A 8 6.33 -0.68 -41.66
C HIS A 8 5.98 -0.37 -40.19
N ARG A 9 6.25 0.84 -39.73
CA ARG A 9 5.76 1.30 -38.44
C ARG A 9 4.23 1.11 -38.45
N MET A 10 3.74 0.41 -37.44
CA MET A 10 2.32 0.20 -37.22
C MET A 10 1.83 1.21 -36.20
N LYS A 11 0.67 1.81 -36.44
CA LYS A 11 0.00 2.67 -35.48
C LYS A 11 -1.30 2.02 -35.06
N LYS A 12 -1.66 2.13 -33.82
CA LYS A 12 -2.96 1.67 -33.33
C LYS A 12 -4.02 2.73 -33.53
N VAL A 13 -5.19 2.32 -33.98
CA VAL A 13 -6.39 3.13 -34.02
C VAL A 13 -7.44 2.51 -33.10
N ILE A 14 -8.05 3.35 -32.28
CA ILE A 14 -9.11 3.00 -31.33
C ILE A 14 -10.44 3.42 -31.94
N VAL A 15 -11.35 2.48 -32.08
CA VAL A 15 -12.66 2.69 -32.71
C VAL A 15 -13.75 2.38 -31.69
N ARG A 16 -14.50 3.39 -31.29
CA ARG A 16 -15.74 3.19 -30.55
C ARG A 16 -16.85 2.87 -31.52
N VAL A 17 -17.49 1.73 -31.33
CA VAL A 17 -18.57 1.23 -32.14
C VAL A 17 -19.89 1.90 -31.75
N SER A 18 -20.78 2.16 -32.71
CA SER A 18 -22.13 2.67 -32.42
C SER A 18 -22.96 1.60 -31.70
N ASP A 19 -23.77 2.06 -30.75
CA ASP A 19 -24.48 1.19 -29.80
C ASP A 19 -25.44 0.16 -30.46
N ASN A 20 -25.79 0.37 -31.75
CA ASN A 20 -26.67 -0.51 -32.52
C ASN A 20 -25.95 -1.68 -33.20
N TYR A 21 -24.63 -1.80 -33.03
CA TYR A 21 -23.84 -2.85 -33.70
C TYR A 21 -23.09 -3.68 -32.68
N SER A 22 -22.96 -4.98 -32.92
CA SER A 22 -22.05 -5.81 -32.14
C SER A 22 -20.60 -5.52 -32.53
N LEU A 23 -19.68 -5.71 -31.60
CA LEU A 23 -18.25 -5.51 -31.87
C LEU A 23 -17.76 -6.41 -33.01
N ASP A 24 -18.20 -7.67 -33.04
CA ASP A 24 -17.78 -8.64 -34.07
C ASP A 24 -18.27 -8.23 -35.45
N SER A 25 -19.53 -7.77 -35.57
CA SER A 25 -20.07 -7.28 -36.84
C SER A 25 -19.40 -6.01 -37.32
N ALA A 26 -19.07 -5.10 -36.39
CA ALA A 26 -18.36 -3.88 -36.67
C ALA A 26 -16.91 -4.15 -37.11
N ALA A 27 -16.21 -5.05 -36.42
CA ALA A 27 -14.86 -5.45 -36.79
C ALA A 27 -14.82 -6.06 -38.17
N ALA A 28 -15.74 -7.00 -38.48
CA ALA A 28 -15.83 -7.63 -39.78
C ALA A 28 -16.12 -6.61 -40.90
N ALA A 29 -17.02 -5.65 -40.66
CA ALA A 29 -17.35 -4.61 -41.61
C ALA A 29 -16.17 -3.69 -41.93
N ILE A 30 -15.44 -3.26 -40.86
CA ILE A 30 -14.26 -2.41 -40.96
C ILE A 30 -13.14 -3.14 -41.74
N LEU A 31 -12.83 -4.37 -41.35
CA LEU A 31 -11.77 -5.17 -42.00
C LEU A 31 -12.08 -5.48 -43.44
N LYS A 32 -13.36 -5.66 -43.79
CA LYS A 32 -13.79 -5.84 -45.15
C LYS A 32 -13.54 -4.61 -46.04
N LEU A 33 -13.72 -3.41 -45.47
CA LEU A 33 -13.52 -2.14 -46.19
C LEU A 33 -12.04 -1.74 -46.23
N TYR A 34 -11.32 -2.04 -45.18
CA TYR A 34 -9.91 -1.63 -44.96
C TYR A 34 -9.05 -2.87 -44.73
N GLY A 35 -8.88 -3.69 -45.74
CA GLY A 35 -8.16 -4.98 -45.64
C GLY A 35 -6.66 -4.86 -45.26
N TYR A 36 -6.15 -3.65 -45.13
CA TYR A 36 -4.80 -3.37 -44.64
C TYR A 36 -4.76 -3.17 -43.11
N LEU A 37 -5.91 -3.08 -42.44
CA LEU A 37 -5.98 -3.04 -40.97
C LEU A 37 -5.86 -4.46 -40.42
N SER A 38 -5.23 -4.58 -39.25
CA SER A 38 -5.19 -5.82 -38.49
C SER A 38 -5.97 -5.65 -37.21
N PHE A 39 -6.86 -6.56 -36.89
CA PHE A 39 -7.55 -6.60 -35.61
C PHE A 39 -6.54 -6.90 -34.51
N VAL A 40 -6.60 -6.12 -33.40
CA VAL A 40 -5.77 -6.33 -32.22
C VAL A 40 -6.61 -6.94 -31.11
N GLU A 41 -7.62 -6.21 -30.65
CA GLU A 41 -8.44 -6.60 -29.51
C GLU A 41 -9.77 -5.86 -29.47
N SER A 42 -10.70 -6.34 -28.65
CA SER A 42 -11.98 -5.67 -28.38
C SER A 42 -12.20 -5.49 -26.89
N PHE A 43 -12.63 -4.30 -26.51
CA PHE A 43 -12.98 -3.92 -25.14
C PHE A 43 -14.50 -3.87 -25.04
N ARG A 44 -15.10 -5.01 -24.68
CA ARG A 44 -16.55 -5.22 -24.75
C ARG A 44 -17.34 -4.25 -23.90
N SER A 45 -16.89 -4.00 -22.68
CA SER A 45 -17.56 -3.10 -21.73
C SER A 45 -17.61 -1.64 -22.21
N PHE A 46 -16.75 -1.26 -23.16
CA PHE A 46 -16.65 0.11 -23.66
C PHE A 46 -17.18 0.26 -25.09
N GLN A 47 -17.59 -0.83 -25.73
CA GLN A 47 -17.94 -0.85 -27.16
C GLN A 47 -16.79 -0.33 -28.03
N ILE A 48 -15.56 -0.79 -27.75
CA ILE A 48 -14.34 -0.33 -28.42
C ILE A 48 -13.62 -1.51 -29.08
N ILE A 49 -13.03 -1.25 -30.25
CA ILE A 49 -12.14 -2.16 -30.97
C ILE A 49 -10.84 -1.42 -31.25
N ALA A 50 -9.72 -2.12 -31.09
CA ALA A 50 -8.41 -1.65 -31.50
C ALA A 50 -7.93 -2.36 -32.76
N PHE A 51 -7.41 -1.59 -33.71
CA PHE A 51 -6.79 -2.09 -34.93
C PHE A 51 -5.37 -1.55 -35.07
N GLU A 52 -4.50 -2.29 -35.73
CA GLU A 52 -3.22 -1.79 -36.23
C GLU A 52 -3.34 -1.35 -37.68
N CYS A 53 -2.72 -0.22 -38.00
CA CYS A 53 -2.67 0.39 -39.30
C CYS A 53 -1.22 0.62 -39.71
N PRO A 54 -0.77 0.14 -40.89
CA PRO A 54 0.53 0.55 -41.42
C PRO A 54 0.57 2.07 -41.63
N GLU A 55 1.65 2.74 -41.20
CA GLU A 55 1.79 4.19 -41.19
C GLU A 55 1.51 4.85 -42.57
N ARG A 56 1.82 4.13 -43.65
CA ARG A 56 1.57 4.61 -45.02
C ARG A 56 0.07 4.83 -45.36
N TYR A 57 -0.84 4.26 -44.59
CA TYR A 57 -2.28 4.44 -44.76
C TYR A 57 -2.91 5.37 -43.71
N GLU A 58 -2.12 6.04 -42.91
CA GLU A 58 -2.57 6.89 -41.83
C GLU A 58 -3.36 8.11 -42.32
N SER A 59 -2.94 8.66 -43.48
CA SER A 59 -3.61 9.83 -44.06
C SER A 59 -5.07 9.49 -44.42
N ASN A 60 -6.00 10.29 -43.88
CA ASN A 60 -7.46 10.15 -44.08
C ASN A 60 -8.15 8.95 -43.40
N LEU A 61 -7.43 7.99 -42.80
CA LEU A 61 -8.08 6.81 -42.19
C LEU A 61 -9.10 7.21 -41.13
N LEU A 62 -8.74 8.13 -40.22
CA LEU A 62 -9.67 8.59 -39.17
C LEU A 62 -10.93 9.24 -39.74
N ALA A 63 -10.79 10.05 -40.79
CA ALA A 63 -11.93 10.67 -41.44
C ALA A 63 -12.83 9.62 -42.10
N GLN A 64 -12.25 8.63 -42.78
CA GLN A 64 -12.95 7.53 -43.39
C GLN A 64 -13.68 6.63 -42.37
N LEU A 65 -13.00 6.27 -41.27
CA LEU A 65 -13.61 5.49 -40.19
C LEU A 65 -14.76 6.24 -39.54
N ASN A 66 -14.55 7.53 -39.21
CA ASN A 66 -15.59 8.35 -38.59
C ASN A 66 -16.81 8.63 -39.52
N ALA A 67 -16.69 8.40 -40.81
CA ALA A 67 -17.80 8.48 -41.75
C ALA A 67 -18.66 7.20 -41.81
N LEU A 68 -18.24 6.11 -41.20
CA LEU A 68 -18.98 4.86 -41.19
C LEU A 68 -20.10 4.86 -40.15
N ASN A 69 -21.30 4.44 -40.52
CA ASN A 69 -22.44 4.34 -39.60
C ASN A 69 -22.19 3.41 -38.40
N VAL A 70 -21.31 2.43 -38.56
CA VAL A 70 -20.92 1.48 -37.53
C VAL A 70 -19.94 2.10 -36.51
N VAL A 71 -19.34 3.22 -36.84
CA VAL A 71 -18.34 3.91 -36.00
C VAL A 71 -18.97 5.12 -35.35
N LYS A 72 -18.91 5.17 -34.01
CA LYS A 72 -19.30 6.34 -33.21
C LYS A 72 -18.16 7.35 -33.14
N LYS A 73 -16.93 6.87 -32.96
CA LYS A 73 -15.70 7.65 -32.90
C LYS A 73 -14.50 6.80 -33.22
N ALA A 74 -13.59 7.29 -34.05
CA ALA A 74 -12.27 6.71 -34.25
C ALA A 74 -11.20 7.75 -33.89
N THR A 75 -10.13 7.32 -33.24
CA THR A 75 -8.97 8.15 -32.87
C THR A 75 -7.71 7.30 -32.90
N TRP A 76 -6.57 7.94 -33.06
CA TRP A 76 -5.30 7.27 -32.83
C TRP A 76 -5.14 6.90 -31.36
N ASP A 77 -4.48 5.80 -31.10
CA ASP A 77 -4.06 5.41 -29.76
C ASP A 77 -2.95 6.39 -29.32
N LYS A 78 -3.32 7.31 -28.44
CA LYS A 78 -2.45 8.36 -27.96
C LYS A 78 -1.99 8.02 -26.55
N ASP A 79 -0.81 8.48 -26.20
CA ASP A 79 -0.33 8.39 -24.83
C ASP A 79 -1.15 9.32 -23.91
N ALA A 80 -1.53 8.77 -22.79
CA ALA A 80 -1.97 9.50 -21.61
C ALA A 80 -0.81 9.60 -20.63
N TYR A 81 -0.81 10.63 -19.81
CA TYR A 81 0.18 10.83 -18.76
C TYR A 81 -0.53 10.88 -17.43
N THR A 82 0.10 10.37 -16.39
CA THR A 82 -0.33 10.66 -15.02
C THR A 82 -0.08 12.14 -14.73
N LEU A 83 -0.89 12.73 -13.85
CA LEU A 83 -0.70 14.11 -13.42
C LEU A 83 0.61 14.18 -12.64
N ASP A 84 1.53 14.99 -13.15
CA ASP A 84 2.87 15.26 -12.63
C ASP A 84 3.75 14.04 -12.33
N PRO A 85 4.89 13.89 -13.02
CA PRO A 85 5.90 12.99 -12.52
C PRO A 85 6.25 13.43 -11.09
N MET A 86 6.15 12.51 -10.15
CA MET A 86 6.64 12.76 -8.79
C MET A 86 8.04 13.38 -8.90
N PRO A 87 8.30 14.51 -8.24
CA PRO A 87 9.66 15.02 -8.17
C PRO A 87 10.56 13.88 -7.71
N GLN A 88 11.71 13.69 -8.36
CA GLN A 88 12.63 12.61 -7.98
C GLN A 88 13.06 12.71 -6.51
N GLU A 89 12.96 13.90 -5.92
CA GLU A 89 13.18 14.15 -4.50
C GLU A 89 12.01 13.73 -3.60
N ALA A 90 10.83 13.53 -4.17
CA ALA A 90 9.70 12.89 -3.50
C ALA A 90 9.68 11.36 -3.71
N SER A 91 10.75 10.78 -4.25
CA SER A 91 11.00 9.40 -3.94
C SER A 91 10.95 9.33 -2.43
N LEU A 92 9.89 8.74 -1.89
CA LEU A 92 9.94 8.23 -0.54
C LEU A 92 11.24 7.44 -0.50
N THR A 93 12.29 8.08 -0.05
CA THR A 93 13.41 7.39 0.52
C THR A 93 12.82 6.73 1.74
N VAL A 94 12.11 5.65 1.48
CA VAL A 94 12.00 4.62 2.49
C VAL A 94 13.45 4.43 2.86
N ASP A 95 13.79 4.82 4.06
CA ASP A 95 15.11 4.54 4.58
C ASP A 95 15.29 3.03 4.49
N THR A 96 15.81 2.59 3.36
CA THR A 96 16.12 1.19 3.10
C THR A 96 17.34 0.78 3.89
N SER A 97 18.03 1.72 4.53
CA SER A 97 19.17 1.42 5.40
C SER A 97 18.76 0.71 6.69
N GLY A 98 17.48 0.83 7.09
CA GLY A 98 16.92 0.07 8.21
C GLY A 98 16.06 -1.12 7.81
N SER A 99 15.83 -1.31 6.52
CA SER A 99 14.77 -2.19 6.03
C SER A 99 15.20 -3.63 5.78
N THR A 100 16.43 -3.98 6.02
CA THR A 100 16.91 -5.29 5.58
C THR A 100 16.42 -6.47 6.40
N SER A 101 15.65 -6.26 7.45
CA SER A 101 15.29 -7.43 8.26
C SER A 101 14.04 -7.30 9.11
N ASN A 102 13.34 -6.18 9.08
CA ASN A 102 12.52 -5.91 10.27
C ASN A 102 11.06 -5.68 9.98
N ASN A 103 10.64 -6.08 8.81
CA ASN A 103 9.23 -6.03 8.46
C ASN A 103 8.49 -7.27 8.93
N ASN A 104 9.19 -8.07 9.67
CA ASN A 104 8.62 -9.20 10.34
C ASN A 104 7.98 -8.69 11.61
N ALA A 105 6.90 -8.01 11.45
CA ALA A 105 5.89 -8.09 12.45
C ALA A 105 5.41 -9.54 12.44
N GLU A 106 6.30 -10.45 12.80
CA GLU A 106 5.89 -11.78 13.18
C GLU A 106 5.14 -11.64 14.48
N GLY A 107 3.88 -11.59 14.36
CA GLY A 107 3.14 -11.63 15.46
C GLY A 107 1.69 -11.51 15.31
N GLU A 108 1.16 -12.22 16.05
CA GLU A 108 -0.23 -12.40 16.33
C GLU A 108 -0.86 -11.11 16.81
N ALA A 109 -1.17 -10.23 15.88
CA ALA A 109 -2.12 -9.17 16.15
C ALA A 109 -3.51 -9.74 15.92
N THR A 110 -4.23 -9.90 16.98
CA THR A 110 -5.59 -10.42 16.97
C THR A 110 -6.65 -9.33 16.96
N SER A 111 -6.27 -8.08 16.65
CA SER A 111 -7.22 -6.97 16.68
C SER A 111 -6.97 -5.98 15.54
N ASN A 112 -7.86 -5.95 14.58
CA ASN A 112 -7.94 -5.00 13.48
C ASN A 112 -8.33 -3.58 13.93
N THR A 113 -8.22 -3.25 15.19
CA THR A 113 -8.58 -1.94 15.70
C THR A 113 -7.37 -1.03 15.66
N ARG A 114 -7.16 -0.37 14.54
CA ARG A 114 -6.30 0.80 14.48
C ARG A 114 -7.01 1.97 15.14
N THR A 115 -6.80 2.13 16.38
CA THR A 115 -7.02 3.41 17.00
C THR A 115 -5.74 4.21 16.81
N LEU A 116 -5.70 5.07 15.79
CA LEU A 116 -4.92 6.28 15.91
C LEU A 116 -5.53 6.98 17.11
N THR A 117 -4.88 6.85 18.26
CA THR A 117 -5.39 7.41 19.51
C THR A 117 -5.34 8.91 19.38
N THR A 118 -6.48 9.49 19.18
CA THR A 118 -6.68 10.83 18.64
C THR A 118 -6.82 11.89 19.72
N THR A 119 -6.82 11.48 20.97
CA THR A 119 -6.94 12.38 22.11
C THR A 119 -5.69 12.31 22.92
N GLY A 120 -4.61 12.84 22.45
CA GLY A 120 -3.45 13.23 23.25
C GLY A 120 -3.05 12.43 24.50
N SER A 121 -3.73 11.36 24.85
CA SER A 121 -3.45 10.55 26.03
C SER A 121 -4.04 9.16 25.88
N GLY A 122 -3.23 8.15 26.06
CA GLY A 122 -3.66 6.75 26.04
C GLY A 122 -2.87 5.92 27.05
N THR A 123 -3.52 4.89 27.60
CA THR A 123 -2.82 3.93 28.48
C THR A 123 -2.56 2.65 27.69
N VAL A 124 -1.32 2.22 27.71
CA VAL A 124 -0.86 0.94 27.16
C VAL A 124 -0.52 0.04 28.34
N TYR A 125 -1.26 -1.02 28.53
CA TYR A 125 -1.00 -2.02 29.57
C TYR A 125 0.10 -2.96 29.14
N VAL A 126 1.11 -3.14 29.98
CA VAL A 126 2.31 -3.92 29.67
C VAL A 126 2.38 -5.14 30.56
N LYS A 127 2.72 -6.28 29.99
CA LYS A 127 3.11 -7.51 30.70
C LYS A 127 4.40 -8.06 30.16
N VAL A 128 5.05 -8.90 30.94
CA VAL A 128 6.16 -9.71 30.49
C VAL A 128 5.67 -11.14 30.33
N GLN A 129 5.92 -11.72 29.18
CA GLN A 129 5.57 -13.08 28.85
C GLN A 129 6.80 -13.88 28.45
N ASN A 130 6.94 -15.09 29.01
CA ASN A 130 7.97 -16.01 28.57
C ASN A 130 7.49 -16.79 27.35
N ILE A 131 8.24 -16.69 26.24
CA ILE A 131 7.91 -17.34 24.98
C ILE A 131 9.19 -18.01 24.47
N GLY A 132 9.15 -19.33 24.35
CA GLY A 132 10.29 -20.11 23.88
C GLY A 132 11.53 -20.02 24.78
N GLY A 133 11.36 -19.73 26.08
CA GLY A 133 12.44 -19.59 27.06
C GLY A 133 13.02 -18.18 27.19
N ALA A 134 12.57 -17.20 26.46
CA ALA A 134 12.95 -15.79 26.57
C ALA A 134 11.78 -14.93 27.03
N ASN A 135 12.07 -13.83 27.72
CA ASN A 135 11.07 -12.89 28.20
C ASN A 135 10.89 -11.74 27.20
N TYR A 136 9.64 -11.40 26.91
CA TYR A 136 9.25 -10.32 25.99
C TYR A 136 8.18 -9.46 26.60
N TYR A 137 8.16 -8.18 26.22
CA TYR A 137 7.01 -7.33 26.48
C TYR A 137 5.84 -7.72 25.58
N VAL A 138 4.65 -7.70 26.15
CA VAL A 138 3.38 -7.81 25.47
C VAL A 138 2.48 -6.67 25.90
N TYR A 139 1.65 -6.17 24.99
CA TYR A 139 0.93 -4.91 25.14
C TYR A 139 -0.57 -5.11 24.93
N SER A 140 -1.37 -4.31 25.62
CA SER A 140 -2.81 -4.20 25.41
C SER A 140 -3.25 -2.75 25.56
N GLN A 141 -4.22 -2.31 24.78
CA GLN A 141 -4.85 -0.99 24.96
C GLN A 141 -6.05 -1.04 25.93
N THR A 142 -6.46 -2.22 26.33
CA THR A 142 -7.55 -2.42 27.26
C THR A 142 -7.06 -3.17 28.49
N GLN A 143 -7.37 -2.66 29.67
CA GLN A 143 -7.03 -3.34 30.92
C GLN A 143 -7.69 -4.72 30.97
N GLY A 144 -6.88 -5.75 31.19
CA GLY A 144 -7.38 -7.14 31.19
C GLY A 144 -7.75 -7.69 29.81
N GLY A 145 -7.48 -6.95 28.73
CA GLY A 145 -7.71 -7.39 27.35
C GLY A 145 -6.69 -8.42 26.86
N THR A 146 -6.73 -8.71 25.57
CA THR A 146 -5.75 -9.58 24.93
C THR A 146 -4.42 -8.84 24.79
N TYR A 147 -3.35 -9.47 25.22
CA TYR A 147 -1.99 -8.94 25.12
C TYR A 147 -1.31 -9.53 23.89
N SER A 148 -0.72 -8.66 23.07
CA SER A 148 0.09 -9.05 21.92
C SER A 148 1.49 -8.44 22.02
N ARG A 149 2.44 -8.99 21.27
CA ARG A 149 3.83 -8.51 21.26
C ARG A 149 4.06 -7.24 20.46
N PHE A 150 3.02 -6.68 19.87
CA PHE A 150 3.18 -5.61 18.90
C PHE A 150 2.99 -4.24 19.49
N ALA A 151 4.13 -3.63 19.69
CA ALA A 151 4.26 -2.19 19.75
C ALA A 151 3.86 -1.49 18.43
N ASN A 152 3.89 -2.19 17.31
CA ASN A 152 3.63 -1.62 16.00
C ASN A 152 2.18 -1.14 15.76
N GLN A 153 1.26 -1.49 16.64
CA GLN A 153 -0.14 -1.07 16.54
C GLN A 153 -0.43 0.27 17.22
N VAL A 154 0.50 0.77 18.03
CA VAL A 154 0.35 2.05 18.68
C VAL A 154 1.11 3.09 17.88
N GLY A 155 0.40 3.83 17.03
CA GLY A 155 0.93 5.06 16.46
C GLY A 155 0.86 6.17 17.51
N PHE A 156 1.99 6.72 17.89
CA PHE A 156 2.05 7.89 18.76
C PHE A 156 1.84 9.15 17.95
N LEU A 157 0.87 9.96 18.35
CA LEU A 157 0.61 11.25 17.71
C LEU A 157 1.41 12.36 18.40
N GLN A 158 1.99 13.25 17.61
CA GLN A 158 2.62 14.46 18.13
C GLN A 158 1.61 15.28 18.96
N GLY A 159 2.03 15.71 20.13
CA GLY A 159 1.19 16.38 21.12
C GLY A 159 0.43 15.42 22.04
N GLY A 160 0.49 14.11 21.78
CA GLY A 160 -0.10 13.08 22.62
C GLY A 160 0.78 12.68 23.80
N THR A 161 0.15 12.21 24.88
CA THR A 161 0.81 11.64 26.05
C THR A 161 0.35 10.20 26.24
N TYR A 162 1.27 9.27 26.32
CA TYR A 162 1.02 7.84 26.41
C TYR A 162 1.65 7.25 27.64
N THR A 163 0.85 6.58 28.46
CA THR A 163 1.31 5.95 29.71
C THR A 163 1.38 4.44 29.54
N PHE A 164 2.56 3.88 29.68
CA PHE A 164 2.80 2.46 29.72
C PHE A 164 2.66 1.98 31.16
N ASP A 165 1.55 1.32 31.44
CA ASP A 165 1.23 0.80 32.75
C ASP A 165 1.93 -0.54 32.96
N GLN A 166 2.86 -0.58 33.88
CA GLN A 166 3.64 -1.74 34.27
C GLN A 166 3.28 -2.26 35.68
N THR A 167 2.05 -2.04 36.11
CA THR A 167 1.58 -2.49 37.42
C THR A 167 1.43 -4.01 37.55
N ASP A 168 1.25 -4.71 36.43
CA ASP A 168 1.17 -6.18 36.44
C ASP A 168 2.46 -6.80 36.99
N SER A 169 2.30 -7.78 37.90
CA SER A 169 3.43 -8.41 38.63
C SER A 169 4.45 -9.09 37.71
N SER A 170 4.08 -9.45 36.50
CA SER A 170 5.03 -10.01 35.51
C SER A 170 6.12 -9.01 35.11
N ASN A 171 5.89 -7.71 35.28
CA ASN A 171 6.88 -6.67 35.03
C ASN A 171 7.92 -6.51 36.13
N ALA A 172 7.85 -7.25 37.23
CA ALA A 172 8.82 -7.15 38.31
C ALA A 172 10.25 -7.30 37.78
N THR A 173 11.13 -6.32 38.09
CA THR A 173 12.50 -6.19 37.58
C THR A 173 12.62 -5.86 36.08
N HIS A 174 11.52 -5.62 35.37
CA HIS A 174 11.52 -5.37 33.93
C HIS A 174 11.01 -3.96 33.58
N GLY A 175 11.77 -2.93 34.01
CA GLY A 175 11.41 -1.54 33.71
C GLY A 175 11.56 -1.21 32.23
N LEU A 176 10.45 -0.83 31.58
CA LEU A 176 10.40 -0.43 30.18
C LEU A 176 11.00 0.96 29.98
N ARG A 177 11.79 1.09 28.93
CA ARG A 177 12.40 2.35 28.46
C ARG A 177 12.31 2.43 26.95
N PHE A 178 12.59 3.61 26.40
CA PHE A 178 12.62 3.86 24.96
C PHE A 178 14.02 4.22 24.47
N SER A 179 14.31 3.90 23.24
CA SER A 179 15.57 4.22 22.57
C SER A 179 15.32 4.45 21.07
N GLU A 180 16.21 5.17 20.41
CA GLU A 180 16.26 5.27 18.94
C GLU A 180 16.97 4.07 18.30
N THR A 181 17.57 3.23 19.12
CA THR A 181 18.28 2.02 18.68
C THR A 181 17.59 0.78 19.26
N PRO A 182 17.36 -0.28 18.45
CA PRO A 182 16.83 -1.53 18.95
C PRO A 182 17.60 -2.05 20.17
N ASP A 183 16.88 -2.50 21.20
CA ASP A 183 17.42 -3.00 22.47
C ASP A 183 18.21 -1.96 23.30
N GLY A 184 18.13 -0.69 22.91
CA GLY A 184 18.60 0.45 23.69
C GLY A 184 20.07 0.36 24.12
N ILE A 185 20.29 0.44 25.44
CA ILE A 185 21.63 0.44 26.06
C ILE A 185 22.39 -0.89 25.84
N TRP A 186 21.71 -1.94 25.46
CA TRP A 186 22.32 -3.26 25.23
C TRP A 186 22.94 -3.41 23.84
N THR A 187 22.70 -2.45 22.96
CA THR A 187 23.29 -2.44 21.61
C THR A 187 24.59 -1.65 21.62
N THR A 188 25.69 -2.29 21.24
CA THR A 188 26.99 -1.65 21.14
C THR A 188 26.95 -0.52 20.10
N GLY A 189 27.34 0.70 20.52
CA GLY A 189 27.29 1.88 19.67
C GLY A 189 25.89 2.47 19.44
N GLY A 190 24.89 1.99 20.18
CA GLY A 190 23.54 2.53 20.13
C GLY A 190 23.39 3.92 20.78
N THR A 191 22.25 4.57 20.51
CA THR A 191 21.95 5.93 21.02
C THR A 191 21.63 5.98 22.51
N GLY A 192 21.50 4.83 23.18
CA GLY A 192 21.13 4.76 24.58
C GLY A 192 19.66 5.00 24.86
N GLN A 193 19.35 5.50 26.06
CA GLN A 193 17.97 5.77 26.46
C GLN A 193 17.47 7.10 25.89
N HIS A 194 16.31 7.08 25.25
CA HIS A 194 15.56 8.28 24.90
C HIS A 194 14.86 8.82 26.17
N THR A 195 15.09 10.07 26.50
CA THR A 195 14.58 10.70 27.74
C THR A 195 13.71 11.92 27.48
N ASP A 196 13.76 12.51 26.28
CA ASP A 196 12.94 13.67 25.94
C ASP A 196 11.45 13.33 25.96
N GLY A 197 10.70 14.09 26.74
CA GLY A 197 9.28 13.84 26.96
C GLY A 197 8.95 12.60 27.80
N VAL A 198 9.94 11.87 28.33
CA VAL A 198 9.72 10.61 29.06
C VAL A 198 9.81 10.85 30.59
N VAL A 199 8.79 10.37 31.30
CA VAL A 199 8.71 10.35 32.75
C VAL A 199 8.51 8.93 33.25
N VAL A 200 9.29 8.48 34.17
CA VAL A 200 9.18 7.15 34.80
C VAL A 200 8.84 7.33 36.27
N THR A 201 7.80 6.63 36.71
CA THR A 201 7.34 6.66 38.12
C THR A 201 7.11 5.24 38.62
N GLY A 202 7.13 5.09 39.94
CA GLY A 202 6.85 3.81 40.59
C GLY A 202 7.86 2.71 40.29
N THR A 203 7.49 1.50 40.62
CA THR A 203 8.32 0.28 40.47
C THR A 203 7.56 -0.72 39.57
N ALA A 204 8.23 -1.15 38.51
CA ALA A 204 7.66 -2.15 37.59
C ALA A 204 7.25 -3.42 38.35
N GLY A 205 6.04 -3.90 38.09
CA GLY A 205 5.43 -5.05 38.79
C GLY A 205 4.60 -4.66 40.03
N THR A 206 4.53 -3.37 40.39
CA THR A 206 3.69 -2.88 41.52
C THR A 206 2.88 -1.64 41.12
N ASP A 207 3.54 -0.49 40.97
CA ASP A 207 2.94 0.79 40.62
C ASP A 207 3.69 1.51 39.49
N GLY A 208 4.52 0.77 38.75
CA GLY A 208 5.41 1.30 37.73
C GLY A 208 4.67 1.82 36.51
N GLN A 209 5.08 3.02 36.09
CA GLN A 209 4.59 3.64 34.85
C GLN A 209 5.74 4.31 34.10
N THR A 210 5.71 4.17 32.77
CA THR A 210 6.57 4.94 31.89
C THR A 210 5.67 5.75 30.96
N THR A 211 5.68 7.08 31.15
CA THR A 211 4.87 8.01 30.35
C THR A 211 5.76 8.72 29.34
N ILE A 212 5.31 8.83 28.10
CA ILE A 212 5.97 9.59 27.05
C ILE A 212 5.02 10.62 26.46
N THR A 213 5.47 11.88 26.36
CA THR A 213 4.79 12.95 25.63
C THR A 213 5.52 13.18 24.32
N ILE A 214 4.80 12.99 23.23
CA ILE A 214 5.34 13.11 21.88
C ILE A 214 5.42 14.57 21.48
N ASN A 215 6.62 15.06 21.24
CA ASN A 215 6.91 16.43 20.84
C ASN A 215 7.59 16.46 19.45
N THR A 216 7.98 17.64 18.99
CA THR A 216 8.65 17.82 17.69
C THR A 216 10.04 17.17 17.60
N ASN A 217 10.66 16.87 18.74
CA ASN A 217 11.98 16.25 18.81
C ASN A 217 11.90 14.73 19.03
N THR A 218 10.68 14.19 19.21
CA THR A 218 10.51 12.75 19.38
C THR A 218 10.83 12.05 18.05
N PRO A 219 11.74 11.07 18.04
CA PRO A 219 12.09 10.33 16.85
C PRO A 219 10.88 9.66 16.19
N SER A 220 10.91 9.54 14.86
CA SER A 220 9.83 8.87 14.10
C SER A 220 9.66 7.39 14.46
N ILE A 221 10.68 6.78 15.04
CA ILE A 221 10.67 5.40 15.52
C ILE A 221 11.31 5.36 16.89
N LEU A 222 10.62 4.73 17.84
CA LEU A 222 11.13 4.43 19.16
C LEU A 222 11.09 2.91 19.40
N TYR A 223 12.15 2.39 19.97
CA TYR A 223 12.28 0.99 20.34
C TYR A 223 12.11 0.83 21.85
N PRO A 224 11.14 0.02 22.31
CA PRO A 224 11.04 -0.35 23.71
C PRO A 224 12.16 -1.30 24.07
N TYR A 225 12.70 -1.18 25.28
CA TYR A 225 13.68 -2.12 25.80
C TYR A 225 13.59 -2.20 27.32
N CYS A 226 14.13 -3.24 27.90
CA CYS A 226 14.22 -3.40 29.35
C CYS A 226 15.53 -2.80 29.86
N ILE A 227 15.44 -1.95 30.88
CA ILE A 227 16.63 -1.31 31.48
C ILE A 227 17.56 -2.34 32.16
N ASN A 228 17.03 -3.46 32.61
CA ASN A 228 17.77 -4.45 33.39
C ASN A 228 18.19 -5.72 32.57
N HIS A 229 17.55 -5.96 31.42
CA HIS A 229 17.78 -7.22 30.66
C HIS A 229 17.81 -6.95 29.16
N PRO A 230 18.76 -7.53 28.42
CA PRO A 230 18.79 -7.46 26.96
C PRO A 230 17.71 -8.32 26.30
N GLY A 231 17.34 -7.98 25.07
CA GLY A 231 16.54 -8.81 24.18
C GLY A 231 15.05 -8.81 24.43
N MET A 232 14.53 -8.03 25.38
CA MET A 232 13.09 -8.02 25.70
C MET A 232 12.23 -7.18 24.75
N GLY A 233 12.81 -6.21 24.07
CA GLY A 233 12.14 -5.35 23.08
C GLY A 233 12.25 -5.91 21.65
N ARG A 234 12.37 -7.20 21.50
CA ARG A 234 12.41 -7.83 20.16
C ARG A 234 11.94 -9.27 20.21
N TYR A 235 11.38 -9.73 19.11
CA TYR A 235 11.07 -11.10 18.90
C TYR A 235 11.95 -11.69 17.79
N SER A 236 12.60 -12.81 18.07
CA SER A 236 13.51 -13.45 17.11
C SER A 236 14.58 -12.45 16.62
N THR A 237 14.55 -12.08 15.36
CA THR A 237 15.48 -11.12 14.74
C THR A 237 14.89 -9.73 14.55
N ALA A 238 13.58 -9.54 14.77
CA ALA A 238 12.91 -8.26 14.57
C ALA A 238 12.74 -7.48 15.87
N PRO A 239 13.15 -6.20 15.93
CA PRO A 239 12.90 -5.36 17.08
C PRO A 239 11.46 -4.88 17.13
N ASP A 240 10.85 -4.91 18.33
CA ASP A 240 9.61 -4.17 18.57
C ASP A 240 9.86 -2.68 18.40
N ARG A 241 8.93 -1.97 17.79
CA ARG A 241 9.05 -0.53 17.57
C ARG A 241 7.70 0.16 17.66
N PHE A 242 7.73 1.39 18.14
CA PHE A 242 6.60 2.32 18.09
C PHE A 242 6.86 3.34 16.99
N GLY A 243 5.92 3.50 16.08
CA GLY A 243 5.93 4.58 15.10
C GLY A 243 5.41 5.87 15.74
N THR A 244 6.09 6.99 15.53
CA THR A 244 5.54 8.30 15.86
C THR A 244 4.99 8.91 14.59
N VAL A 245 3.74 9.34 14.63
CA VAL A 245 3.10 10.00 13.51
C VAL A 245 3.11 11.50 13.77
N ASN A 246 3.86 12.23 12.96
CA ASN A 246 3.72 13.66 12.92
C ASN A 246 2.43 14.01 12.17
N VAL A 247 1.45 14.54 12.87
CA VAL A 247 0.14 14.85 12.29
C VAL A 247 0.21 15.96 11.24
N HIS A 248 1.26 16.78 11.25
CA HIS A 248 1.50 17.72 10.18
C HIS A 248 1.83 17.02 8.86
N ASP A 249 2.46 15.85 8.92
CA ASP A 249 2.84 15.09 7.74
C ASP A 249 1.66 14.29 7.16
N HIS A 250 0.61 14.07 7.96
CA HIS A 250 -0.59 13.31 7.57
C HIS A 250 -1.90 14.10 7.70
N TRP A 251 -1.84 15.40 7.49
CA TRP A 251 -3.01 16.30 7.51
C TRP A 251 -4.15 15.83 6.59
N HIS A 252 -3.85 15.08 5.56
CA HIS A 252 -4.80 14.54 4.61
C HIS A 252 -5.81 13.59 5.28
N LEU A 253 -5.39 12.78 6.27
CA LEU A 253 -6.27 11.88 7.00
C LEU A 253 -7.25 12.66 7.89
N ASP A 254 -6.78 13.69 8.58
CA ASP A 254 -7.65 14.56 9.36
C ASP A 254 -8.60 15.35 8.46
N ARG A 255 -8.11 15.82 7.30
CA ARG A 255 -8.89 16.61 6.34
C ARG A 255 -10.07 15.85 5.75
N ILE A 256 -9.98 14.54 5.60
CA ILE A 256 -11.07 13.71 5.08
C ILE A 256 -12.29 13.75 6.00
N THR A 257 -12.09 13.84 7.32
CA THR A 257 -13.16 13.87 8.30
C THR A 257 -13.65 15.27 8.66
N LYS A 258 -12.99 16.32 8.16
CA LYS A 258 -13.31 17.71 8.48
C LYS A 258 -13.59 18.51 7.21
N GLN A 259 -14.74 19.14 7.16
CA GLN A 259 -15.14 19.99 6.03
C GLN A 259 -14.30 21.26 5.94
N ASP A 260 -13.95 21.84 7.06
CA ASP A 260 -13.26 23.10 7.15
C ASP A 260 -11.86 22.95 7.75
N ARG A 261 -10.88 23.60 7.12
CA ARG A 261 -9.47 23.59 7.53
C ARG A 261 -9.25 24.06 8.97
N GLN A 262 -10.06 25.01 9.44
CA GLN A 262 -9.95 25.54 10.81
C GLN A 262 -10.32 24.49 11.89
N TYR A 263 -11.02 23.41 11.53
CA TYR A 263 -11.40 22.35 12.43
C TYR A 263 -10.43 21.17 12.43
N LEU A 264 -9.31 21.25 11.72
CA LEU A 264 -8.26 20.23 11.79
C LEU A 264 -7.71 20.19 13.21
N ASN A 265 -7.95 19.07 13.88
CA ASN A 265 -7.58 18.87 15.28
C ASN A 265 -6.58 17.73 15.47
N ARG A 266 -5.96 17.28 14.40
CA ARG A 266 -5.01 16.17 14.37
C ARG A 266 -5.62 14.83 14.79
N GLN A 267 -6.90 14.67 14.53
CA GLN A 267 -7.64 13.46 14.87
C GLN A 267 -8.16 12.79 13.60
N PHE A 268 -7.73 11.56 13.39
CA PHE A 268 -8.31 10.65 12.44
C PHE A 268 -8.62 9.34 13.19
N SER A 269 -9.89 8.98 13.25
CA SER A 269 -10.29 7.68 13.79
C SER A 269 -11.00 6.88 12.71
N GLN A 270 -10.67 5.64 12.63
CA GLN A 270 -11.25 4.69 11.72
C GLN A 270 -11.89 3.57 12.54
N THR A 271 -13.11 3.22 12.20
CA THR A 271 -13.79 2.07 12.80
C THR A 271 -13.51 0.83 11.97
N SER A 272 -13.59 -0.34 12.57
CA SER A 272 -13.44 -1.63 11.87
C SER A 272 -14.40 -1.82 10.69
N ASN A 273 -15.48 -1.03 10.61
CA ASN A 273 -16.42 -1.07 9.49
C ASN A 273 -16.09 -0.06 8.37
N GLY A 274 -15.07 0.77 8.54
CA GLY A 274 -14.66 1.81 7.58
C GLY A 274 -13.20 1.72 7.17
N ASP A 275 -12.49 0.66 7.53
CA ASP A 275 -11.07 0.47 7.29
C ASP A 275 -10.76 -0.20 5.95
N GLY A 276 -11.77 -0.59 5.19
CA GLY A 276 -11.63 -1.23 3.88
C GLY A 276 -11.60 -2.75 3.92
N ASP A 277 -11.88 -3.38 5.06
CA ASP A 277 -12.00 -4.84 5.12
C ASP A 277 -13.07 -5.35 4.15
N GLY A 278 -12.71 -6.35 3.33
CA GLY A 278 -13.54 -6.91 2.28
C GLY A 278 -13.71 -6.01 1.05
N VAL A 279 -12.91 -4.95 0.90
CA VAL A 279 -12.89 -4.07 -0.29
C VAL A 279 -11.64 -4.31 -1.11
N ASP A 280 -11.81 -4.36 -2.43
CA ASP A 280 -10.73 -4.43 -3.40
C ASP A 280 -10.46 -3.05 -4.00
N ILE A 281 -9.21 -2.58 -3.93
CA ILE A 281 -8.75 -1.33 -4.53
C ILE A 281 -7.87 -1.66 -5.73
N TYR A 282 -8.21 -1.14 -6.89
CA TYR A 282 -7.49 -1.37 -8.13
C TYR A 282 -6.62 -0.15 -8.47
N ILE A 283 -5.32 -0.33 -8.50
CA ILE A 283 -4.33 0.70 -8.82
C ILE A 283 -3.90 0.53 -10.27
N ILE A 284 -4.50 1.32 -11.16
CA ILE A 284 -4.15 1.38 -12.59
C ILE A 284 -3.10 2.48 -12.76
N ASP A 285 -1.84 2.09 -12.71
CA ASP A 285 -0.73 3.05 -12.64
C ASP A 285 0.58 2.47 -13.19
N SER A 286 1.74 2.95 -12.73
CA SER A 286 3.08 2.46 -13.06
C SER A 286 3.42 1.09 -12.46
N GLY A 287 2.47 0.47 -11.76
CA GLY A 287 2.65 -0.75 -10.98
C GLY A 287 2.61 -0.49 -9.48
N VAL A 288 2.76 -1.51 -8.68
CA VAL A 288 2.88 -1.40 -7.22
C VAL A 288 4.02 -2.29 -6.75
N ARG A 289 4.87 -1.76 -5.86
CA ARG A 289 6.03 -2.49 -5.33
C ARG A 289 5.59 -3.77 -4.62
N GLY A 290 6.23 -4.87 -4.95
CA GLY A 290 5.90 -6.19 -4.41
C GLY A 290 4.69 -6.86 -5.07
N ALA A 291 4.15 -6.30 -6.15
CA ALA A 291 3.06 -6.93 -6.89
C ALA A 291 3.45 -8.31 -7.43
N SER A 292 4.70 -8.50 -7.82
CA SER A 292 5.21 -9.79 -8.29
C SER A 292 5.46 -10.80 -7.18
N ARG A 293 5.41 -10.38 -5.92
CA ARG A 293 5.71 -11.22 -4.75
C ARG A 293 6.94 -12.09 -4.95
N PRO A 294 8.13 -11.49 -5.02
CA PRO A 294 9.35 -12.24 -5.31
C PRO A 294 9.56 -13.34 -4.27
N THR A 295 9.78 -14.54 -4.74
CA THR A 295 10.05 -15.70 -3.90
C THR A 295 11.43 -15.53 -3.23
N GLY A 296 11.45 -15.53 -1.92
CA GLY A 296 12.68 -15.67 -1.13
C GLY A 296 13.45 -14.38 -0.82
N ASN A 297 12.96 -13.19 -1.18
CA ASN A 297 13.59 -11.94 -0.79
C ASN A 297 12.54 -10.86 -0.46
N ASN A 298 12.37 -10.56 0.82
CA ASN A 298 11.38 -9.58 1.31
C ASN A 298 11.77 -8.13 1.05
N ALA A 299 12.96 -7.87 0.52
CA ALA A 299 13.45 -6.52 0.25
C ALA A 299 12.60 -5.74 -0.77
N ALA A 300 11.77 -6.44 -1.55
CA ALA A 300 10.87 -5.81 -2.52
C ALA A 300 9.52 -5.38 -1.93
N LEU A 301 9.13 -5.88 -0.76
CA LEU A 301 7.85 -5.55 -0.13
C LEU A 301 7.91 -4.18 0.52
N HIS A 302 6.84 -3.39 0.39
CA HIS A 302 6.76 -2.08 1.01
C HIS A 302 6.12 -2.17 2.40
N PRO A 303 6.73 -1.64 3.47
CA PRO A 303 6.23 -1.77 4.84
C PRO A 303 4.80 -1.27 5.05
N GLU A 304 4.41 -0.20 4.34
CA GLU A 304 3.05 0.36 4.41
C GLU A 304 1.98 -0.55 3.80
N LEU A 305 2.37 -1.49 2.94
CA LEU A 305 1.47 -2.42 2.26
C LEU A 305 1.48 -3.81 2.89
N TYR A 306 2.26 -3.96 3.95
CA TYR A 306 2.33 -5.15 4.79
C TYR A 306 1.38 -5.00 5.98
N ASP A 307 0.63 -6.03 6.29
CA ASP A 307 -0.23 -6.09 7.46
C ASP A 307 -0.12 -7.47 8.12
N PRO A 308 0.38 -7.57 9.35
CA PRO A 308 0.55 -8.84 10.04
C PRO A 308 -0.77 -9.55 10.34
N ASP A 309 -1.88 -8.78 10.40
CA ASP A 309 -3.22 -9.32 10.67
C ASP A 309 -3.92 -9.82 9.40
N PHE A 310 -3.40 -9.43 8.25
CA PHE A 310 -3.94 -9.85 6.97
C PHE A 310 -3.37 -11.21 6.58
N VAL A 311 -4.24 -12.19 6.41
CA VAL A 311 -3.87 -13.51 5.87
C VAL A 311 -4.47 -13.65 4.49
N SER A 312 -3.62 -13.70 3.47
CA SER A 312 -4.07 -13.99 2.11
C SER A 312 -4.31 -15.49 1.93
N ASP A 313 -5.23 -15.84 1.04
CA ASP A 313 -5.50 -17.23 0.65
C ASP A 313 -4.35 -17.87 -0.18
N LEU A 314 -3.24 -17.16 -0.33
CA LEU A 314 -2.12 -17.59 -1.15
C LEU A 314 -1.13 -18.44 -0.34
N ASN A 315 -0.66 -19.51 -0.96
CA ASN A 315 0.46 -20.29 -0.43
C ASN A 315 1.75 -19.46 -0.59
N GLY A 316 2.46 -19.22 0.51
CA GLY A 316 3.70 -18.46 0.51
C GLY A 316 4.34 -18.40 1.89
N THR A 317 5.41 -17.66 2.04
CA THR A 317 5.96 -17.33 3.37
C THR A 317 4.96 -16.49 4.17
N ALA A 318 5.08 -16.49 5.51
CA ALA A 318 4.22 -15.67 6.37
C ALA A 318 4.18 -14.20 5.91
N GLU A 319 5.32 -13.67 5.47
CA GLU A 319 5.41 -12.29 4.96
C GLU A 319 4.65 -12.08 3.64
N GLN A 320 4.69 -13.07 2.74
CA GLN A 320 3.92 -13.01 1.50
C GLN A 320 2.41 -13.13 1.77
N GLN A 321 2.03 -13.91 2.78
CA GLN A 321 0.64 -14.04 3.19
C GLN A 321 0.09 -12.77 3.81
N ASN A 322 0.91 -12.01 4.50
CA ASN A 322 0.54 -10.76 5.16
C ASN A 322 0.68 -9.52 4.26
N TYR A 323 1.02 -9.70 3.00
CA TYR A 323 1.17 -8.59 2.05
C TYR A 323 -0.11 -8.39 1.24
N ARG A 324 -0.68 -7.18 1.28
CA ARG A 324 -2.00 -6.87 0.75
C ARG A 324 -2.06 -6.51 -0.73
N VAL A 325 -0.93 -6.59 -1.45
CA VAL A 325 -0.87 -6.34 -2.89
C VAL A 325 -0.97 -7.64 -3.67
N PHE A 326 -1.83 -7.66 -4.67
CA PHE A 326 -2.14 -8.83 -5.50
C PHE A 326 -1.95 -8.52 -6.97
N GLN A 327 -1.64 -9.56 -7.74
CA GLN A 327 -1.79 -9.55 -9.19
C GLN A 327 -3.14 -10.16 -9.57
N MET A 328 -3.71 -9.64 -10.63
CA MET A 328 -4.88 -10.27 -11.23
C MET A 328 -4.45 -11.37 -12.20
N SER A 329 -5.14 -12.50 -12.19
CA SER A 329 -4.82 -13.64 -13.08
C SER A 329 -5.05 -13.33 -14.56
N ASN A 330 -5.93 -12.39 -14.85
CA ASN A 330 -6.30 -11.96 -16.21
C ASN A 330 -5.55 -10.71 -16.70
N TYR A 331 -4.57 -10.21 -15.93
CA TYR A 331 -3.79 -9.03 -16.29
C TYR A 331 -2.34 -9.15 -15.85
N SER A 332 -1.43 -9.26 -16.81
CA SER A 332 0.00 -9.40 -16.57
C SER A 332 0.79 -8.09 -16.63
N GLY A 333 0.10 -6.97 -16.88
CA GLY A 333 0.71 -5.66 -17.13
C GLY A 333 0.95 -5.41 -18.63
N TYR A 334 0.77 -4.17 -19.06
CA TYR A 334 0.97 -3.79 -20.46
C TYR A 334 2.46 -3.70 -20.82
N TYR A 335 3.28 -3.18 -19.90
CA TYR A 335 4.73 -2.97 -20.10
C TYR A 335 5.61 -4.06 -19.51
N GLY A 336 5.07 -5.19 -19.18
CA GLY A 336 5.90 -6.22 -18.60
C GLY A 336 5.12 -7.28 -17.89
N THR A 337 5.84 -8.10 -17.20
CA THR A 337 5.40 -9.42 -16.84
C THR A 337 4.84 -9.53 -15.44
N ASN A 338 4.76 -8.44 -14.64
CA ASN A 338 4.54 -8.67 -13.21
C ASN A 338 3.94 -7.50 -12.43
N ASN A 339 3.42 -6.49 -13.07
CA ASN A 339 2.80 -5.33 -12.42
C ASN A 339 3.68 -4.63 -11.34
N GLU A 340 4.99 -4.93 -11.33
CA GLU A 340 5.95 -4.33 -10.42
C GLU A 340 6.16 -2.86 -10.78
N ASP A 341 6.30 -2.01 -9.76
CA ASP A 341 6.49 -0.58 -9.94
C ASP A 341 7.97 -0.26 -10.21
N ASP A 342 8.24 0.39 -11.33
CA ASP A 342 9.55 0.87 -11.75
C ASP A 342 9.67 2.40 -11.82
N ASN A 343 8.64 3.11 -11.31
CA ASN A 343 8.60 4.57 -11.21
C ASN A 343 8.44 5.07 -9.77
N GLY A 344 7.56 4.45 -8.99
CA GLY A 344 7.19 4.83 -7.63
C GLY A 344 5.82 5.49 -7.51
N HIS A 345 5.23 6.01 -8.61
CA HIS A 345 3.95 6.70 -8.58
C HIS A 345 2.80 5.77 -8.17
N GLY A 346 2.69 4.60 -8.78
CA GLY A 346 1.63 3.64 -8.45
C GLY A 346 1.75 3.10 -7.02
N THR A 347 2.97 2.87 -6.53
CA THR A 347 3.19 2.51 -5.13
C THR A 347 2.75 3.61 -4.18
N PHE A 348 3.05 4.87 -4.50
CA PHE A 348 2.60 6.02 -3.73
C PHE A 348 1.07 6.12 -3.69
N CYS A 349 0.39 5.95 -4.83
CA CYS A 349 -1.07 5.92 -4.90
C CYS A 349 -1.67 4.78 -4.06
N ALA A 350 -1.07 3.60 -4.10
CA ALA A 350 -1.47 2.46 -3.29
C ALA A 350 -1.34 2.75 -1.79
N ILE A 351 -0.23 3.38 -1.38
CA ILE A 351 0.03 3.74 0.02
C ILE A 351 -0.97 4.80 0.52
N LEU A 352 -1.25 5.84 -0.26
CA LEU A 352 -2.25 6.85 0.12
C LEU A 352 -3.65 6.25 0.23
N SER A 353 -3.99 5.29 -0.63
CA SER A 353 -5.29 4.63 -0.61
C SER A 353 -5.41 3.67 0.56
N ALA A 354 -4.43 2.81 0.77
CA ALA A 354 -4.53 1.65 1.64
C ALA A 354 -3.28 1.38 2.47
N GLY A 355 -2.36 2.33 2.59
CA GLY A 355 -1.19 2.18 3.44
C GLY A 355 -1.57 1.96 4.90
N ARG A 356 -0.79 1.16 5.57
CA ARG A 356 -1.05 0.75 6.95
C ARG A 356 -1.12 1.92 7.92
N THR A 357 -0.24 2.92 7.77
CA THR A 357 -0.17 4.08 8.67
C THR A 357 -0.74 5.35 8.07
N VAL A 358 -0.66 5.49 6.75
CA VAL A 358 -1.03 6.73 6.06
C VAL A 358 -2.20 6.58 5.09
N GLY A 359 -2.61 5.34 4.81
CA GLY A 359 -3.73 5.06 3.92
C GLY A 359 -5.08 5.21 4.59
N ILE A 360 -6.11 5.45 3.79
CA ILE A 360 -7.49 5.61 4.24
C ILE A 360 -8.12 4.25 4.53
N ALA A 361 -8.00 3.31 3.58
CA ALA A 361 -8.62 1.98 3.63
C ALA A 361 -7.57 0.91 3.94
N ASN A 362 -7.03 0.96 5.14
CA ASN A 362 -5.83 0.22 5.53
C ASN A 362 -5.98 -1.31 5.65
N ASN A 363 -7.20 -1.83 5.57
CA ASN A 363 -7.49 -3.27 5.50
C ASN A 363 -7.96 -3.72 4.10
N ALA A 364 -8.02 -2.81 3.13
CA ALA A 364 -8.40 -3.17 1.77
C ALA A 364 -7.33 -4.04 1.08
N LYS A 365 -7.76 -4.91 0.19
CA LYS A 365 -6.88 -5.59 -0.77
C LYS A 365 -6.50 -4.62 -1.90
N ILE A 366 -5.29 -4.71 -2.38
CA ILE A 366 -4.78 -3.86 -3.46
C ILE A 366 -4.47 -4.74 -4.66
N TYR A 367 -5.08 -4.45 -5.80
CA TYR A 367 -4.76 -5.09 -7.07
C TYR A 367 -3.94 -4.14 -7.92
N ALA A 368 -2.73 -4.55 -8.26
CA ALA A 368 -1.80 -3.78 -9.07
C ALA A 368 -2.03 -4.02 -10.56
N LEU A 369 -2.25 -2.95 -11.32
CA LEU A 369 -2.39 -2.99 -12.78
C LEU A 369 -1.42 -2.00 -13.42
N LYS A 370 -0.28 -2.51 -13.91
CA LYS A 370 0.74 -1.70 -14.56
C LYS A 370 0.31 -1.34 -15.99
N ALA A 371 -0.40 -0.23 -16.12
CA ALA A 371 -0.80 0.34 -17.40
C ALA A 371 0.17 1.39 -17.91
N PHE A 372 0.99 1.99 -17.03
CA PHE A 372 1.94 3.05 -17.38
C PHE A 372 3.38 2.55 -17.36
N SER A 373 4.20 3.13 -18.23
CA SER A 373 5.64 2.89 -18.26
C SER A 373 6.36 3.56 -17.07
N SER A 374 7.66 3.30 -16.94
CA SER A 374 8.53 4.01 -15.99
C SER A 374 8.55 5.54 -16.20
N ALA A 375 8.23 6.00 -17.41
CA ALA A 375 8.06 7.43 -17.73
C ALA A 375 6.65 7.95 -17.46
N VAL A 376 5.81 7.18 -16.78
CA VAL A 376 4.39 7.47 -16.44
C VAL A 376 3.55 7.89 -17.63
N SER A 377 3.80 7.28 -18.77
CA SER A 377 3.00 7.41 -19.98
C SER A 377 2.44 6.07 -20.41
N ALA A 378 1.25 6.09 -21.00
CA ALA A 378 0.58 4.90 -21.49
C ALA A 378 -0.27 5.23 -22.72
N PRO A 379 -0.32 4.36 -23.74
CA PRO A 379 -1.34 4.47 -24.78
C PRO A 379 -2.74 4.21 -24.19
N TYR A 380 -3.75 4.77 -24.80
CA TYR A 380 -5.13 4.58 -24.33
C TYR A 380 -5.54 3.12 -24.30
N SER A 381 -5.02 2.29 -25.21
CA SER A 381 -5.26 0.85 -25.23
C SER A 381 -4.77 0.17 -23.96
N ALA A 382 -3.62 0.56 -23.40
CA ALA A 382 -3.12 0.00 -22.14
C ALA A 382 -4.07 0.28 -20.97
N ILE A 383 -4.58 1.52 -20.90
CA ILE A 383 -5.54 1.93 -19.88
C ILE A 383 -6.86 1.16 -20.04
N LEU A 384 -7.35 1.03 -21.28
CA LEU A 384 -8.57 0.27 -21.58
C LEU A 384 -8.43 -1.22 -21.22
N GLN A 385 -7.27 -1.83 -21.47
CA GLN A 385 -7.00 -3.21 -21.06
C GLN A 385 -7.07 -3.37 -19.53
N ALA A 386 -6.47 -2.44 -18.80
CA ALA A 386 -6.52 -2.46 -17.34
C ALA A 386 -7.96 -2.34 -16.82
N TYR A 387 -8.75 -1.40 -17.34
CA TYR A 387 -10.15 -1.27 -16.97
C TYR A 387 -10.98 -2.50 -17.34
N GLN A 388 -10.76 -3.07 -18.53
CA GLN A 388 -11.47 -4.29 -18.93
C GLN A 388 -11.15 -5.44 -17.99
N ALA A 389 -9.87 -5.58 -17.60
CA ALA A 389 -9.44 -6.60 -16.65
C ALA A 389 -10.11 -6.45 -15.28
N VAL A 390 -10.29 -5.22 -14.79
CA VAL A 390 -11.02 -4.94 -13.54
C VAL A 390 -12.48 -5.38 -13.67
N ILE A 391 -13.15 -5.04 -14.77
CA ILE A 391 -14.54 -5.40 -14.99
C ILE A 391 -14.69 -6.92 -15.04
N ASP A 392 -13.84 -7.60 -15.82
CA ASP A 392 -13.87 -9.06 -15.97
C ASP A 392 -13.58 -9.75 -14.62
N HIS A 393 -12.72 -9.18 -13.78
CA HIS A 393 -12.44 -9.70 -12.44
C HIS A 393 -13.66 -9.62 -11.54
N ASN A 394 -14.38 -8.51 -11.56
CA ASN A 394 -15.61 -8.35 -10.77
C ASN A 394 -16.75 -9.22 -11.30
N ASP A 395 -16.92 -9.33 -12.63
CA ASP A 395 -17.96 -10.13 -13.25
C ASP A 395 -17.75 -11.63 -13.01
N SER A 396 -16.50 -12.08 -12.85
CA SER A 396 -16.18 -13.47 -12.52
C SER A 396 -16.44 -13.85 -11.04
N GLY A 397 -16.85 -12.90 -10.22
CA GLY A 397 -17.04 -13.09 -8.77
C GLY A 397 -15.76 -13.20 -7.97
N ASN A 398 -14.61 -12.94 -8.58
CA ASN A 398 -13.30 -12.93 -7.91
C ASN A 398 -12.98 -11.60 -7.21
N GLY A 399 -13.75 -10.56 -7.50
CA GLY A 399 -13.65 -9.25 -6.84
C GLY A 399 -14.70 -9.10 -5.73
N ASN A 400 -14.32 -8.50 -4.61
CA ASN A 400 -15.23 -8.14 -3.52
C ASN A 400 -15.75 -6.71 -3.70
N TYR A 401 -16.36 -6.45 -4.85
CA TYR A 401 -16.97 -5.14 -5.08
C TYR A 401 -18.25 -5.00 -4.25
N LYS A 402 -18.16 -4.23 -3.18
CA LYS A 402 -19.36 -3.73 -2.48
C LYS A 402 -19.72 -2.37 -3.09
N GLY A 403 -20.26 -2.41 -4.31
CA GLY A 403 -20.84 -1.21 -4.91
C GLY A 403 -22.06 -0.76 -4.09
N ASN A 404 -22.08 0.49 -3.69
CA ASN A 404 -23.29 1.20 -3.28
C ASN A 404 -23.99 1.75 -4.52
#